data_fdf43b4c0465d7b377b8969c6dc05e5a
#
_entry.id   fdf43b4c0465d7b377b8969c6dc05e5a
#
_cell.length_a   1.000
_cell.length_b   1.000
_cell.length_c   1.000
_cell.angle_alpha   90.00
_cell.angle_beta   90.00
_cell.angle_gamma   90.00
#
_symmetry.space_group_name_H-M   'P 1'
#
loop_
_entity.id
_entity.type
_entity.pdbx_description
1 polymer ?
#
loop_
_entity_poly.entity_id
_entity_poly.type
_entity_poly.pdbx_seq_one_letter_code
_entity_poly.pdbx_strand_id
1 'polypeptide(L)'
;MKNYFVSKSRRLRGTPYTSRIEKQGVTAYTVYNHMLLPTKFEDSLEEAYHHLKNHVQVWDVSVQRQTEINGKDSAKLVQLITCRDLSKAKVGRCYYAPITDNNAKLISDPVILKLAEDRWWISLSDSDLELFAKGLAIGKGYDVNVFEAKVDIFSVQGPKSFDLMKKVLGPKIGELKFFGFDYFEFGGAKHLIARSGWSKQGGFEVYMEHEKAGLALYDKLFEEGDEFNLKPGCPNLIERIESSLLSYGNDIDIGDNPLECGFDKYVNLDTDVEFLGKDELKKVKADGIKRKLMGVKIDANQIAVNSSINMYDKTKNLIGELRSGTYNPSFKQVIGIAMINEPYFNSSQEIVININGKDCTGKLCDLPFI
;
A
#
# COMPACT_ATOMS: atom_id res chain seq x y z
N MET A 1 -2.40 16.02 24.42
CA MET A 1 -1.99 14.60 24.41
C MET A 1 -0.56 14.49 24.90
N LYS A 2 -0.21 13.50 25.72
CA LYS A 2 1.20 13.26 26.05
C LYS A 2 1.89 12.72 24.80
N ASN A 3 3.02 13.29 24.41
CA ASN A 3 3.83 12.75 23.33
C ASN A 3 4.52 11.48 23.82
N TYR A 4 4.24 10.36 23.17
CA TYR A 4 4.94 9.11 23.41
C TYR A 4 6.11 8.99 22.42
N PHE A 5 7.29 8.65 22.94
CA PHE A 5 8.46 8.39 22.11
C PHE A 5 8.60 6.87 21.86
N VAL A 6 8.81 6.50 20.62
CA VAL A 6 9.09 5.10 20.26
C VAL A 6 10.61 4.90 20.29
N SER A 7 11.09 4.04 21.20
CA SER A 7 12.52 3.72 21.30
C SER A 7 12.94 2.72 20.21
N LYS A 8 13.96 3.07 19.44
CA LYS A 8 14.61 2.14 18.50
C LYS A 8 15.18 0.93 19.29
N SER A 9 14.97 -0.27 18.77
CA SER A 9 15.44 -1.52 19.38
C SER A 9 15.59 -2.60 18.30
N ARG A 10 16.15 -3.77 18.66
CA ARG A 10 16.23 -4.90 17.72
C ARG A 10 14.85 -5.40 17.26
N ARG A 11 13.78 -5.15 18.02
CA ARG A 11 12.40 -5.47 17.67
C ARG A 11 11.76 -4.44 16.76
N LEU A 12 12.24 -3.20 16.81
CA LEU A 12 11.79 -2.09 15.98
C LEU A 12 12.98 -1.60 15.17
N ARG A 13 13.05 -2.03 13.93
CA ARG A 13 14.20 -1.78 13.06
C ARG A 13 14.11 -0.39 12.42
N GLY A 14 15.25 0.27 12.28
CA GLY A 14 15.43 1.33 11.29
C GLY A 14 15.72 0.72 9.91
N THR A 15 15.93 1.59 8.94
CA THR A 15 16.31 1.25 7.57
C THR A 15 17.72 1.79 7.27
N PRO A 16 18.37 1.40 6.18
CA PRO A 16 19.63 2.03 5.74
C PRO A 16 19.52 3.54 5.52
N TYR A 17 18.30 4.04 5.24
CA TYR A 17 18.04 5.48 5.01
C TYR A 17 17.79 6.26 6.30
N THR A 18 17.54 5.63 7.43
CA THR A 18 17.10 6.29 8.68
C THR A 18 17.98 7.49 9.05
N SER A 19 19.32 7.35 8.96
CA SER A 19 20.24 8.44 9.28
C SER A 19 20.16 9.63 8.30
N ARG A 20 19.78 9.39 7.04
CA ARG A 20 19.58 10.43 6.03
C ARG A 20 18.27 11.16 6.28
N ILE A 21 17.22 10.42 6.56
CA ILE A 21 15.88 10.93 6.85
C ILE A 21 15.88 11.79 8.11
N GLU A 22 16.62 11.38 9.14
CA GLU A 22 16.81 12.18 10.36
C GLU A 22 17.50 13.52 10.05
N LYS A 23 18.51 13.54 9.17
CA LYS A 23 19.16 14.79 8.70
C LYS A 23 18.27 15.64 7.80
N GLN A 24 17.32 15.02 7.12
CA GLN A 24 16.35 15.69 6.23
C GLN A 24 15.13 16.23 6.96
N GLY A 25 15.09 16.16 8.30
CA GLY A 25 14.07 16.83 9.11
C GLY A 25 12.80 16.02 9.31
N VAL A 26 12.87 14.69 9.39
CA VAL A 26 11.72 13.89 9.80
C VAL A 26 11.28 14.26 11.22
N THR A 27 9.97 14.45 11.42
CA THR A 27 9.39 14.86 12.71
C THR A 27 8.48 13.81 13.32
N ALA A 28 8.05 12.80 12.55
CA ALA A 28 7.23 11.70 13.07
C ALA A 28 7.44 10.40 12.31
N TYR A 29 7.28 9.29 13.03
CA TYR A 29 7.28 7.94 12.51
C TYR A 29 6.03 7.19 12.99
N THR A 30 5.62 6.21 12.21
CA THR A 30 4.76 5.10 12.65
C THR A 30 5.53 3.78 12.57
N VAL A 31 4.93 2.71 13.09
CA VAL A 31 5.45 1.36 12.98
C VAL A 31 4.70 0.63 11.88
N TYR A 32 5.44 -0.01 10.99
CA TYR A 32 4.91 -0.81 9.89
C TYR A 32 5.86 -2.00 9.67
N ASN A 33 5.36 -3.22 9.67
CA ASN A 33 6.18 -4.45 9.56
C ASN A 33 7.38 -4.49 10.54
N HIS A 34 7.19 -4.03 11.79
CA HIS A 34 8.24 -3.94 12.82
C HIS A 34 9.38 -2.97 12.48
N MET A 35 9.15 -2.01 11.59
CA MET A 35 10.11 -1.00 11.16
C MET A 35 9.55 0.41 11.32
N LEU A 36 10.43 1.39 11.35
CA LEU A 36 10.06 2.81 11.41
C LEU A 36 9.73 3.32 10.01
N LEU A 37 8.47 3.70 9.78
CA LEU A 37 8.01 4.38 8.58
C LEU A 37 7.89 5.89 8.85
N PRO A 38 8.59 6.76 8.11
CA PRO A 38 8.37 8.20 8.18
C PRO A 38 6.92 8.56 7.85
N THR A 39 6.33 9.45 8.63
CA THR A 39 4.94 9.91 8.41
C THR A 39 4.82 11.42 8.33
N LYS A 40 5.88 12.15 8.71
CA LYS A 40 5.88 13.61 8.65
C LYS A 40 7.30 14.16 8.62
N PHE A 41 7.50 15.17 7.79
CA PHE A 41 8.65 16.06 7.78
C PHE A 41 8.23 17.46 8.32
N GLU A 42 8.98 18.51 8.02
CA GLU A 42 8.68 19.87 8.47
C GLU A 42 7.40 20.43 7.85
N ASP A 43 7.13 20.12 6.58
CA ASP A 43 5.93 20.55 5.88
C ASP A 43 4.65 20.05 6.59
N SER A 44 3.60 20.83 6.54
CA SER A 44 2.26 20.36 6.92
C SER A 44 1.78 19.26 5.98
N LEU A 45 0.76 18.48 6.38
CA LEU A 45 0.20 17.42 5.55
C LEU A 45 -0.34 17.97 4.21
N GLU A 46 -0.93 19.18 4.23
CA GLU A 46 -1.47 19.85 3.04
C GLU A 46 -0.35 20.38 2.11
N GLU A 47 0.69 20.98 2.66
CA GLU A 47 1.86 21.41 1.88
C GLU A 47 2.55 20.23 1.20
N ALA A 48 2.76 19.13 1.94
CA ALA A 48 3.33 17.89 1.40
C ALA A 48 2.43 17.26 0.31
N TYR A 49 1.09 17.33 0.46
CA TYR A 49 0.13 16.91 -0.55
C TYR A 49 0.25 17.73 -1.84
N HIS A 50 0.25 19.06 -1.74
CA HIS A 50 0.41 19.91 -2.91
C HIS A 50 1.78 19.76 -3.57
N HIS A 51 2.82 19.59 -2.77
CA HIS A 51 4.15 19.32 -3.27
C HIS A 51 4.21 18.01 -4.07
N LEU A 52 3.65 16.92 -3.55
CA LEU A 52 3.59 15.62 -4.22
C LEU A 52 2.86 15.69 -5.57
N LYS A 53 1.77 16.47 -5.64
CA LYS A 53 0.98 16.62 -6.89
C LYS A 53 1.67 17.47 -7.96
N ASN A 54 2.67 18.27 -7.61
CA ASN A 54 3.29 19.21 -8.55
C ASN A 54 4.79 18.96 -8.82
N HIS A 55 5.45 18.19 -7.94
CA HIS A 55 6.91 18.04 -7.98
C HIS A 55 7.31 16.57 -7.85
N VAL A 56 8.37 16.29 -7.11
CA VAL A 56 8.87 14.94 -6.83
C VAL A 56 9.29 14.80 -5.38
N GLN A 57 9.02 13.64 -4.80
CA GLN A 57 9.46 13.26 -3.45
C GLN A 57 10.19 11.93 -3.49
N VAL A 58 11.15 11.76 -2.59
CA VAL A 58 11.77 10.45 -2.29
C VAL A 58 11.31 10.00 -0.92
N TRP A 59 10.79 8.77 -0.86
CA TRP A 59 10.22 8.15 0.35
C TRP A 59 11.03 6.93 0.76
N ASP A 60 11.43 6.82 2.01
CA ASP A 60 11.88 5.54 2.58
C ASP A 60 10.65 4.66 2.85
N VAL A 61 10.53 3.62 2.07
CA VAL A 61 9.45 2.61 2.17
C VAL A 61 10.02 1.20 2.35
N SER A 62 11.24 1.08 2.90
CA SER A 62 11.87 -0.21 3.22
C SER A 62 11.03 -1.08 4.17
N VAL A 63 10.08 -0.48 4.85
CA VAL A 63 9.06 -1.17 5.66
C VAL A 63 8.22 -2.17 4.83
N GLN A 64 8.16 -2.02 3.50
CA GLN A 64 7.60 -3.00 2.58
C GLN A 64 8.59 -4.16 2.42
N ARG A 65 8.79 -4.93 3.47
CA ARG A 65 9.68 -6.10 3.47
C ARG A 65 9.32 -7.03 2.31
N GLN A 66 10.33 -7.62 1.68
CA GLN A 66 10.11 -8.55 0.59
C GLN A 66 10.12 -9.98 1.11
N THR A 67 9.00 -10.69 1.02
CA THR A 67 9.02 -12.15 1.16
C THR A 67 9.44 -12.75 -0.17
N GLU A 68 10.60 -13.40 -0.21
CA GLU A 68 11.03 -14.18 -1.37
C GLU A 68 10.46 -15.60 -1.27
N ILE A 69 9.87 -16.06 -2.37
CA ILE A 69 9.46 -17.45 -2.59
C ILE A 69 10.19 -17.94 -3.83
N ASN A 70 11.09 -18.91 -3.67
CA ASN A 70 11.80 -19.52 -4.78
C ASN A 70 11.84 -21.06 -4.67
N GLY A 71 12.08 -21.71 -5.80
CA GLY A 71 12.12 -23.15 -5.89
C GLY A 71 11.08 -23.73 -6.85
N LYS A 72 11.16 -25.03 -7.07
CA LYS A 72 10.39 -25.77 -8.08
C LYS A 72 8.87 -25.56 -7.98
N ASP A 73 8.35 -25.48 -6.77
CA ASP A 73 6.91 -25.31 -6.52
C ASP A 73 6.51 -23.87 -6.15
N SER A 74 7.42 -22.88 -6.37
CA SER A 74 7.19 -21.49 -5.99
C SER A 74 5.93 -20.91 -6.64
N ALA A 75 5.74 -21.14 -7.95
CA ALA A 75 4.55 -20.67 -8.66
C ALA A 75 3.26 -21.30 -8.10
N LYS A 76 3.31 -22.55 -7.65
CA LYS A 76 2.15 -23.23 -7.03
C LYS A 76 1.81 -22.58 -5.68
N LEU A 77 2.82 -22.30 -4.85
CA LEU A 77 2.60 -21.66 -3.56
C LEU A 77 2.07 -20.24 -3.74
N VAL A 78 2.68 -19.44 -4.64
CA VAL A 78 2.23 -18.08 -4.92
C VAL A 78 0.79 -18.09 -5.44
N GLN A 79 0.42 -18.99 -6.35
CA GLN A 79 -0.96 -19.11 -6.82
C GLN A 79 -1.91 -19.57 -5.71
N LEU A 80 -1.51 -20.48 -4.84
CA LEU A 80 -2.35 -21.00 -3.76
C LEU A 80 -2.80 -19.91 -2.79
N ILE A 81 -1.95 -18.92 -2.52
CA ILE A 81 -2.22 -17.89 -1.51
C ILE A 81 -2.97 -16.67 -2.05
N THR A 82 -3.06 -16.47 -3.38
CA THR A 82 -3.76 -15.31 -3.96
C THR A 82 -5.01 -15.68 -4.73
N CYS A 83 -6.07 -14.89 -4.56
CA CYS A 83 -7.30 -15.01 -5.35
C CYS A 83 -7.17 -14.49 -6.79
N ARG A 84 -6.03 -13.90 -7.15
CA ARG A 84 -5.73 -13.46 -8.51
C ARG A 84 -5.13 -14.59 -9.32
N ASP A 85 -5.63 -14.80 -10.54
CA ASP A 85 -5.01 -15.75 -11.49
C ASP A 85 -3.67 -15.22 -11.97
N LEU A 86 -2.59 -15.90 -11.57
CA LEU A 86 -1.21 -15.62 -11.97
C LEU A 86 -0.66 -16.65 -12.96
N SER A 87 -1.48 -17.55 -13.50
CA SER A 87 -1.05 -18.60 -14.45
C SER A 87 -0.36 -18.03 -15.70
N LYS A 88 -0.71 -16.80 -16.09
CA LYS A 88 -0.14 -16.07 -17.22
C LYS A 88 0.81 -14.95 -16.81
N ALA A 89 1.26 -14.95 -15.56
CA ALA A 89 2.19 -13.93 -15.07
C ALA A 89 3.54 -14.03 -15.81
N LYS A 90 4.09 -12.86 -16.16
CA LYS A 90 5.34 -12.74 -16.93
C LYS A 90 6.47 -12.23 -16.06
N VAL A 91 7.67 -12.75 -16.27
CA VAL A 91 8.91 -12.21 -15.68
C VAL A 91 9.06 -10.74 -16.07
N GLY A 92 9.54 -9.91 -15.15
CA GLY A 92 9.67 -8.45 -15.35
C GLY A 92 8.37 -7.67 -15.09
N ARG A 93 7.36 -8.29 -14.46
CA ARG A 93 6.07 -7.66 -14.17
C ARG A 93 5.71 -7.75 -12.70
N CYS A 94 5.00 -6.70 -12.25
CA CYS A 94 4.38 -6.62 -10.93
C CYS A 94 2.88 -6.88 -11.03
N TYR A 95 2.30 -7.42 -9.96
CA TYR A 95 0.89 -7.78 -9.87
C TYR A 95 0.35 -7.42 -8.48
N TYR A 96 -0.60 -6.49 -8.39
CA TYR A 96 -1.35 -6.32 -7.14
C TYR A 96 -2.24 -7.54 -6.94
N ALA A 97 -2.08 -8.25 -5.83
CA ALA A 97 -2.67 -9.57 -5.66
C ALA A 97 -3.09 -9.80 -4.20
N PRO A 98 -4.39 -9.62 -3.88
CA PRO A 98 -4.89 -9.91 -2.55
C PRO A 98 -4.62 -11.35 -2.15
N ILE A 99 -4.16 -11.53 -0.92
CA ILE A 99 -3.84 -12.83 -0.33
C ILE A 99 -4.98 -13.22 0.61
N THR A 100 -5.46 -14.45 0.48
CA THR A 100 -6.59 -14.95 1.26
C THR A 100 -6.26 -16.21 2.06
N ASP A 101 -6.92 -16.38 3.19
CA ASP A 101 -6.94 -17.64 3.93
C ASP A 101 -8.03 -18.59 3.40
N ASN A 102 -8.17 -19.75 4.03
CA ASN A 102 -9.19 -20.75 3.68
C ASN A 102 -10.63 -20.30 3.92
N ASN A 103 -10.86 -19.27 4.73
CA ASN A 103 -12.17 -18.67 5.00
C ASN A 103 -12.43 -17.43 4.13
N ALA A 104 -11.62 -17.23 3.08
CA ALA A 104 -11.66 -16.07 2.20
C ALA A 104 -11.35 -14.72 2.87
N LYS A 105 -10.70 -14.73 4.04
CA LYS A 105 -10.31 -13.52 4.74
C LYS A 105 -8.97 -13.00 4.23
N LEU A 106 -8.81 -11.66 4.21
CA LEU A 106 -7.61 -11.01 3.74
C LEU A 106 -6.44 -11.19 4.72
N ILE A 107 -5.36 -11.79 4.26
CA ILE A 107 -4.09 -11.87 4.99
C ILE A 107 -3.20 -10.67 4.68
N SER A 108 -3.26 -10.16 3.45
CA SER A 108 -2.47 -9.05 2.95
C SER A 108 -2.99 -8.59 1.58
N ASP A 109 -2.57 -7.42 1.12
CA ASP A 109 -2.86 -6.89 -0.22
C ASP A 109 -1.60 -6.44 -0.99
N PRO A 110 -0.60 -7.33 -1.13
CA PRO A 110 0.72 -6.97 -1.63
C PRO A 110 0.77 -6.71 -3.14
N VAL A 111 1.91 -6.17 -3.55
CA VAL A 111 2.38 -6.26 -4.94
C VAL A 111 3.33 -7.45 -5.05
N ILE A 112 3.06 -8.35 -6.00
CA ILE A 112 3.89 -9.52 -6.30
C ILE A 112 4.74 -9.23 -7.54
N LEU A 113 6.06 -9.45 -7.45
CA LEU A 113 7.01 -9.31 -8.55
C LEU A 113 7.44 -10.70 -9.03
N LYS A 114 7.28 -11.01 -10.32
CA LYS A 114 7.83 -12.25 -10.92
C LYS A 114 9.24 -12.00 -11.42
N LEU A 115 10.25 -12.42 -10.66
CA LEU A 115 11.67 -12.21 -10.95
C LEU A 115 12.22 -13.24 -11.95
N ALA A 116 11.79 -14.49 -11.83
CA ALA A 116 12.10 -15.60 -12.73
C ALA A 116 10.91 -16.56 -12.75
N GLU A 117 11.00 -17.65 -13.51
CA GLU A 117 9.91 -18.64 -13.58
C GLU A 117 9.68 -19.33 -12.21
N ASP A 118 10.72 -19.45 -11.42
CA ASP A 118 10.76 -20.10 -10.11
C ASP A 118 11.16 -19.16 -8.96
N ARG A 119 11.07 -17.81 -9.15
CA ARG A 119 11.48 -16.82 -8.15
C ARG A 119 10.53 -15.62 -8.13
N TRP A 120 9.99 -15.34 -6.95
CA TRP A 120 9.01 -14.29 -6.71
C TRP A 120 9.36 -13.47 -5.50
N TRP A 121 9.11 -12.16 -5.57
CA TRP A 121 9.03 -11.30 -4.40
C TRP A 121 7.59 -10.88 -4.13
N ILE A 122 7.24 -10.86 -2.84
CA ILE A 122 5.95 -10.34 -2.37
C ILE A 122 6.27 -9.14 -1.49
N SER A 123 5.92 -7.95 -1.98
CA SER A 123 6.10 -6.67 -1.30
C SER A 123 5.00 -6.49 -0.27
N LEU A 124 5.32 -6.69 1.01
CA LEU A 124 4.33 -6.85 2.07
C LEU A 124 3.59 -5.56 2.39
N SER A 125 2.27 -5.66 2.56
CA SER A 125 1.53 -4.81 3.48
C SER A 125 1.91 -5.14 4.92
N ASP A 126 1.36 -4.43 5.92
CA ASP A 126 1.64 -4.67 7.35
C ASP A 126 1.04 -6.01 7.82
N SER A 127 1.73 -7.11 7.55
CA SER A 127 1.21 -8.47 7.77
C SER A 127 2.30 -9.53 7.97
N ASP A 128 1.91 -10.64 8.59
CA ASP A 128 2.77 -11.82 8.86
C ASP A 128 2.79 -12.84 7.70
N LEU A 129 2.69 -12.38 6.46
CA LEU A 129 2.59 -13.22 5.27
C LEU A 129 3.74 -14.22 5.14
N GLU A 130 4.96 -13.86 5.53
CA GLU A 130 6.11 -14.78 5.45
C GLU A 130 5.86 -16.05 6.26
N LEU A 131 5.38 -15.93 7.49
CA LEU A 131 5.09 -17.08 8.36
C LEU A 131 3.90 -17.89 7.84
N PHE A 132 2.88 -17.22 7.31
CA PHE A 132 1.74 -17.88 6.67
C PHE A 132 2.19 -18.71 5.46
N ALA A 133 2.98 -18.14 4.55
CA ALA A 133 3.49 -18.84 3.38
C ALA A 133 4.44 -20.01 3.74
N LYS A 134 5.30 -19.84 4.75
CA LYS A 134 6.15 -20.93 5.31
C LYS A 134 5.31 -22.09 5.84
N GLY A 135 4.29 -21.78 6.63
CA GLY A 135 3.41 -22.80 7.21
C GLY A 135 2.69 -23.60 6.12
N LEU A 136 2.19 -22.92 5.09
CA LEU A 136 1.53 -23.57 3.94
C LEU A 136 2.51 -24.42 3.13
N ALA A 137 3.72 -23.92 2.86
CA ALA A 137 4.74 -24.68 2.13
C ALA A 137 5.07 -26.01 2.82
N ILE A 138 5.26 -25.97 4.14
CA ILE A 138 5.50 -27.18 4.96
C ILE A 138 4.29 -28.11 4.93
N GLY A 139 3.08 -27.57 5.16
CA GLY A 139 1.85 -28.37 5.21
C GLY A 139 1.48 -29.01 3.86
N LYS A 140 1.87 -28.41 2.73
CA LYS A 140 1.67 -28.93 1.38
C LYS A 140 2.83 -29.80 0.87
N GLY A 141 3.97 -29.82 1.58
CA GLY A 141 5.17 -30.51 1.13
C GLY A 141 5.77 -29.92 -0.15
N TYR A 142 5.67 -28.61 -0.35
CA TYR A 142 6.20 -27.94 -1.53
C TYR A 142 7.72 -27.75 -1.45
N ASP A 143 8.39 -28.02 -2.57
CA ASP A 143 9.83 -27.80 -2.76
C ASP A 143 10.11 -26.31 -3.04
N VAL A 144 10.14 -25.51 -1.96
CA VAL A 144 10.34 -24.07 -1.99
C VAL A 144 11.14 -23.57 -0.80
N ASN A 145 11.83 -22.44 -0.99
CA ASN A 145 12.37 -21.62 0.10
C ASN A 145 11.47 -20.38 0.25
N VAL A 146 11.11 -20.05 1.48
CA VAL A 146 10.35 -18.84 1.85
C VAL A 146 11.14 -18.09 2.91
N PHE A 147 11.54 -16.85 2.64
CA PHE A 147 12.34 -16.04 3.57
C PHE A 147 12.24 -14.54 3.26
N GLU A 148 12.61 -13.70 4.24
CA GLU A 148 12.76 -12.25 4.02
C GLU A 148 14.01 -11.99 3.17
N ALA A 149 13.84 -11.44 1.96
CA ALA A 149 14.94 -11.01 1.12
C ALA A 149 15.63 -9.78 1.73
N LYS A 150 16.95 -9.70 1.61
CA LYS A 150 17.71 -8.50 2.02
C LYS A 150 17.61 -7.42 0.97
N VAL A 151 16.49 -6.72 0.97
CA VAL A 151 16.16 -5.69 0.00
C VAL A 151 15.53 -4.51 0.73
N ASP A 152 16.11 -3.35 0.55
CA ASP A 152 15.59 -2.10 1.07
C ASP A 152 15.01 -1.26 -0.06
N ILE A 153 13.85 -0.65 0.17
CA ILE A 153 13.12 0.05 -0.89
C ILE A 153 13.04 1.53 -0.58
N PHE A 154 13.33 2.35 -1.57
CA PHE A 154 12.85 3.72 -1.58
C PHE A 154 11.98 3.99 -2.81
N SER A 155 11.05 4.92 -2.68
CA SER A 155 10.12 5.29 -3.75
C SER A 155 10.39 6.72 -4.20
N VAL A 156 10.34 6.96 -5.52
CA VAL A 156 10.47 8.29 -6.14
C VAL A 156 9.11 8.62 -6.75
N GLN A 157 8.34 9.50 -6.12
CA GLN A 157 6.95 9.73 -6.45
C GLN A 157 6.67 11.18 -6.84
N GLY A 158 5.75 11.38 -7.79
CA GLY A 158 5.32 12.68 -8.27
C GLY A 158 5.54 12.88 -9.77
N PRO A 159 4.90 13.88 -10.40
CA PRO A 159 4.91 14.07 -11.85
C PRO A 159 6.30 14.31 -12.45
N LYS A 160 7.24 14.87 -11.66
CA LYS A 160 8.64 15.10 -12.11
C LYS A 160 9.58 13.92 -11.85
N SER A 161 9.07 12.80 -11.30
CA SER A 161 9.88 11.61 -11.01
C SER A 161 10.54 11.02 -12.26
N PHE A 162 9.85 11.07 -13.41
CA PHE A 162 10.38 10.57 -14.68
C PHE A 162 11.61 11.34 -15.14
N ASP A 163 11.57 12.66 -15.09
CA ASP A 163 12.66 13.51 -15.57
C ASP A 163 13.88 13.39 -14.65
N LEU A 164 13.66 13.36 -13.32
CA LEU A 164 14.72 13.12 -12.35
C LEU A 164 15.38 11.74 -12.57
N MET A 165 14.57 10.68 -12.68
CA MET A 165 15.12 9.33 -12.88
C MET A 165 15.86 9.18 -14.20
N LYS A 166 15.40 9.83 -15.29
CA LYS A 166 16.12 9.89 -16.57
C LYS A 166 17.45 10.62 -16.46
N LYS A 167 17.50 11.72 -15.70
CA LYS A 167 18.74 12.47 -15.48
C LYS A 167 19.78 11.61 -14.78
N VAL A 168 19.38 10.82 -13.78
CA VAL A 168 20.30 10.04 -12.95
C VAL A 168 20.67 8.69 -13.58
N LEU A 169 19.72 8.00 -14.22
CA LEU A 169 19.88 6.63 -14.72
C LEU A 169 19.87 6.50 -16.25
N GLY A 170 19.70 7.63 -16.95
CA GLY A 170 19.63 7.65 -18.40
C GLY A 170 18.24 7.35 -18.98
N PRO A 171 18.10 7.50 -20.32
CA PRO A 171 16.79 7.51 -20.98
C PRO A 171 16.03 6.17 -20.92
N LYS A 172 16.73 5.04 -20.78
CA LYS A 172 16.14 3.68 -20.73
C LYS A 172 15.07 3.55 -19.64
N ILE A 173 15.18 4.26 -18.52
CA ILE A 173 14.19 4.22 -17.42
C ILE A 173 12.79 4.64 -17.90
N GLY A 174 12.70 5.51 -18.89
CA GLY A 174 11.45 5.99 -19.49
C GLY A 174 10.70 4.93 -20.30
N GLU A 175 11.33 3.81 -20.65
CA GLU A 175 10.70 2.71 -21.40
C GLU A 175 9.91 1.76 -20.52
N LEU A 176 10.09 1.82 -19.18
CA LEU A 176 9.36 1.00 -18.23
C LEU A 176 7.87 1.29 -18.32
N LYS A 177 7.09 0.24 -18.57
CA LYS A 177 5.62 0.31 -18.53
C LYS A 177 5.14 0.26 -17.07
N PHE A 178 3.99 0.84 -16.80
CA PHE A 178 3.35 0.72 -15.48
C PHE A 178 3.25 -0.74 -15.04
N PHE A 179 3.64 -1.01 -13.78
CA PHE A 179 3.81 -2.35 -13.23
C PHE A 179 4.79 -3.25 -14.03
N GLY A 180 5.75 -2.64 -14.73
CA GLY A 180 6.94 -3.32 -15.23
C GLY A 180 8.15 -2.96 -14.40
N PHE A 181 9.14 -3.85 -14.37
CA PHE A 181 10.45 -3.58 -13.78
C PHE A 181 11.57 -4.07 -14.69
N ASP A 182 12.75 -3.50 -14.53
CA ASP A 182 14.01 -3.92 -15.15
C ASP A 182 15.16 -3.58 -14.20
N TYR A 183 16.36 -4.04 -14.54
CA TYR A 183 17.57 -3.77 -13.78
C TYR A 183 18.36 -2.61 -14.41
N PHE A 184 18.78 -1.67 -13.56
CA PHE A 184 19.56 -0.49 -13.93
C PHE A 184 20.87 -0.46 -13.14
N GLU A 185 21.97 -0.13 -13.80
CA GLU A 185 23.29 -0.06 -13.18
C GLU A 185 23.53 1.32 -12.56
N PHE A 186 23.95 1.34 -11.31
CA PHE A 186 24.42 2.53 -10.62
C PHE A 186 25.39 2.15 -9.49
N GLY A 187 26.48 2.90 -9.32
CA GLY A 187 27.43 2.67 -8.24
C GLY A 187 28.14 1.31 -8.28
N GLY A 188 28.24 0.69 -9.47
CA GLY A 188 28.86 -0.62 -9.66
C GLY A 188 27.95 -1.80 -9.27
N ALA A 189 26.65 -1.57 -9.09
CA ALA A 189 25.66 -2.61 -8.81
C ALA A 189 24.42 -2.45 -9.68
N LYS A 190 23.66 -3.54 -9.83
CA LYS A 190 22.35 -3.53 -10.49
C LYS A 190 21.26 -3.36 -9.44
N HIS A 191 20.33 -2.45 -9.72
CA HIS A 191 19.15 -2.22 -8.89
C HIS A 191 17.92 -2.58 -9.70
N LEU A 192 17.02 -3.38 -9.12
CA LEU A 192 15.70 -3.59 -9.70
C LEU A 192 14.89 -2.31 -9.50
N ILE A 193 14.36 -1.77 -10.57
CA ILE A 193 13.52 -0.56 -10.53
C ILE A 193 12.19 -0.89 -11.19
N ALA A 194 11.11 -0.74 -10.43
CA ALA A 194 9.75 -0.92 -10.90
C ALA A 194 9.10 0.44 -11.17
N ARG A 195 8.32 0.52 -12.23
CA ARG A 195 7.42 1.65 -12.45
C ARG A 195 6.13 1.43 -11.66
N SER A 196 6.20 1.70 -10.38
CA SER A 196 5.15 1.49 -9.38
C SER A 196 5.25 2.54 -8.27
N GLY A 197 4.41 2.45 -7.28
CA GLY A 197 4.39 3.31 -6.11
C GLY A 197 3.00 3.44 -5.54
N TRP A 198 2.92 3.96 -4.31
CA TRP A 198 1.68 4.13 -3.59
C TRP A 198 1.19 5.59 -3.62
N SER A 199 1.15 6.13 -4.85
CA SER A 199 0.49 7.39 -5.19
C SER A 199 -0.06 7.33 -6.62
N LYS A 200 -1.10 8.09 -6.94
CA LYS A 200 -1.55 8.27 -8.33
C LYS A 200 -0.77 9.34 -9.09
N GLN A 201 0.31 9.85 -8.51
CA GLN A 201 1.09 10.93 -9.10
C GLN A 201 2.18 10.42 -10.06
N GLY A 202 2.30 9.10 -10.21
CA GLY A 202 3.36 8.44 -10.99
C GLY A 202 4.66 8.32 -10.20
N GLY A 203 5.54 7.42 -10.63
CA GLY A 203 6.81 7.20 -9.96
C GLY A 203 7.44 5.85 -10.18
N PHE A 204 8.44 5.59 -9.34
CA PHE A 204 9.25 4.39 -9.36
C PHE A 204 9.52 3.90 -7.93
N GLU A 205 9.69 2.61 -7.79
CA GLU A 205 10.21 1.96 -6.59
C GLU A 205 11.55 1.32 -6.91
N VAL A 206 12.57 1.64 -6.13
CA VAL A 206 13.93 1.15 -6.27
C VAL A 206 14.20 0.10 -5.20
N TYR A 207 14.42 -1.12 -5.63
CA TYR A 207 14.68 -2.28 -4.78
C TYR A 207 16.19 -2.49 -4.70
N MET A 208 16.77 -2.30 -3.51
CA MET A 208 18.20 -2.34 -3.30
C MET A 208 18.65 -3.62 -2.62
N GLU A 209 19.34 -4.46 -3.35
CA GLU A 209 20.07 -5.63 -2.83
C GLU A 209 21.51 -5.27 -2.39
N HIS A 210 22.01 -4.09 -2.74
CA HIS A 210 23.37 -3.61 -2.45
C HIS A 210 23.33 -2.27 -1.72
N GLU A 211 23.40 -2.31 -0.39
CA GLU A 211 23.24 -1.14 0.49
C GLU A 211 24.12 0.05 0.06
N LYS A 212 25.43 -0.15 -0.08
CA LYS A 212 26.36 0.98 -0.41
C LYS A 212 26.02 1.66 -1.74
N ALA A 213 25.76 0.89 -2.79
CA ALA A 213 25.44 1.43 -4.11
C ALA A 213 24.04 2.07 -4.12
N GLY A 214 23.08 1.48 -3.41
CA GLY A 214 21.74 2.03 -3.30
C GLY A 214 21.70 3.32 -2.49
N LEU A 215 22.43 3.41 -1.40
CA LEU A 215 22.58 4.66 -0.65
C LEU A 215 23.24 5.75 -1.51
N ALA A 216 24.22 5.38 -2.35
CA ALA A 216 24.82 6.32 -3.31
C ALA A 216 23.80 6.78 -4.38
N LEU A 217 22.90 5.90 -4.83
CA LEU A 217 21.80 6.28 -5.73
C LEU A 217 20.81 7.23 -5.05
N TYR A 218 20.43 6.92 -3.81
CA TYR A 218 19.57 7.80 -2.99
C TYR A 218 20.18 9.20 -2.87
N ASP A 219 21.45 9.29 -2.47
CA ASP A 219 22.16 10.56 -2.32
C ASP A 219 22.25 11.31 -3.67
N LYS A 220 22.53 10.59 -4.77
CA LYS A 220 22.62 11.17 -6.11
C LYS A 220 21.29 11.78 -6.59
N LEU A 221 20.16 11.18 -6.23
CA LEU A 221 18.85 11.76 -6.55
C LEU A 221 18.67 13.13 -5.87
N PHE A 222 19.12 13.29 -4.62
CA PHE A 222 19.06 14.59 -3.92
C PHE A 222 20.07 15.60 -4.49
N GLU A 223 21.27 15.17 -4.92
CA GLU A 223 22.23 16.04 -5.60
C GLU A 223 21.70 16.62 -6.92
N GLU A 224 20.95 15.84 -7.68
CA GLU A 224 20.42 16.22 -8.99
C GLU A 224 18.97 16.74 -8.93
N GLY A 225 18.38 16.77 -7.75
CA GLY A 225 16.94 16.96 -7.55
C GLY A 225 16.48 18.41 -7.52
N ASP A 226 17.36 19.40 -7.32
CA ASP A 226 17.00 20.80 -7.07
C ASP A 226 16.13 21.39 -8.18
N GLU A 227 16.47 21.15 -9.46
CA GLU A 227 15.69 21.66 -10.59
C GLU A 227 14.28 21.07 -10.69
N PHE A 228 14.06 19.92 -10.07
CA PHE A 228 12.76 19.25 -10.01
C PHE A 228 11.99 19.59 -8.73
N ASN A 229 12.58 20.44 -7.87
CA ASN A 229 12.08 20.74 -6.53
C ASN A 229 11.88 19.45 -5.71
N LEU A 230 12.92 18.59 -5.69
CA LEU A 230 12.88 17.35 -4.92
C LEU A 230 12.86 17.64 -3.43
N LYS A 231 11.98 16.96 -2.71
CA LYS A 231 11.95 16.93 -1.23
C LYS A 231 11.99 15.49 -0.71
N PRO A 232 12.49 15.28 0.52
CA PRO A 232 12.15 14.07 1.25
C PRO A 232 10.64 14.08 1.54
N GLY A 233 10.04 12.90 1.58
CA GLY A 233 8.60 12.77 1.82
C GLY A 233 8.24 11.42 2.39
N CYS A 234 6.95 11.18 2.47
CA CYS A 234 6.36 9.95 2.96
C CYS A 234 4.97 9.75 2.33
N PRO A 235 4.36 8.55 2.43
CA PRO A 235 2.99 8.33 2.02
C PRO A 235 2.04 9.40 2.59
N ASN A 236 1.33 10.09 1.71
CA ASN A 236 0.49 11.24 2.10
C ASN A 236 -0.96 10.81 2.34
N LEU A 237 -1.48 11.05 3.55
CA LEU A 237 -2.82 10.62 3.94
C LEU A 237 -3.93 11.24 3.07
N ILE A 238 -3.80 12.51 2.68
CA ILE A 238 -4.81 13.18 1.83
C ILE A 238 -4.82 12.53 0.45
N GLU A 239 -3.66 12.39 -0.18
CA GLU A 239 -3.53 11.83 -1.53
C GLU A 239 -4.00 10.39 -1.59
N ARG A 240 -3.59 9.53 -0.62
CA ARG A 240 -3.95 8.11 -0.65
C ARG A 240 -5.45 7.89 -0.48
N ILE A 241 -6.14 8.66 0.41
CA ILE A 241 -7.59 8.56 0.58
C ILE A 241 -8.31 9.10 -0.66
N GLU A 242 -7.92 10.28 -1.16
CA GLU A 242 -8.48 10.88 -2.39
C GLU A 242 -8.41 9.90 -3.56
N SER A 243 -7.28 9.21 -3.68
CA SER A 243 -7.00 8.22 -4.72
C SER A 243 -7.55 6.83 -4.45
N SER A 244 -8.11 6.61 -3.26
CA SER A 244 -8.60 5.31 -2.77
C SER A 244 -7.54 4.22 -2.81
N LEU A 245 -6.29 4.57 -2.43
CA LEU A 245 -5.23 3.63 -2.19
C LEU A 245 -5.41 3.05 -0.77
N LEU A 246 -5.85 1.81 -0.71
CA LEU A 246 -6.18 1.16 0.56
C LEU A 246 -4.92 0.85 1.37
N SER A 247 -5.05 0.93 2.69
CA SER A 247 -4.00 0.60 3.65
C SER A 247 -4.46 -0.58 4.51
N TYR A 248 -3.77 -1.71 4.39
CA TYR A 248 -3.99 -2.87 5.24
C TYR A 248 -3.69 -2.50 6.70
N GLY A 249 -4.55 -2.94 7.62
CA GLY A 249 -4.51 -2.56 9.02
C GLY A 249 -5.22 -1.23 9.35
N ASN A 250 -5.57 -0.41 8.32
CA ASN A 250 -6.36 0.81 8.50
C ASN A 250 -7.74 0.69 7.84
N ASP A 251 -7.77 0.51 6.51
CA ASP A 251 -9.03 0.47 5.74
C ASP A 251 -9.59 -0.94 5.59
N ILE A 252 -8.71 -1.90 5.52
CA ILE A 252 -8.98 -3.33 5.34
C ILE A 252 -8.11 -4.15 6.28
N ASP A 253 -8.61 -5.28 6.71
CA ASP A 253 -7.90 -6.19 7.62
C ASP A 253 -8.33 -7.66 7.45
N ILE A 254 -7.84 -8.52 8.36
CA ILE A 254 -8.16 -9.94 8.39
C ILE A 254 -9.64 -10.25 8.65
N GLY A 255 -10.45 -9.29 9.10
CA GLY A 255 -11.91 -9.42 9.26
C GLY A 255 -12.68 -9.33 7.96
N ASP A 256 -12.05 -8.84 6.88
CA ASP A 256 -12.70 -8.55 5.60
C ASP A 256 -12.43 -9.64 4.56
N ASN A 257 -13.20 -9.62 3.48
CA ASN A 257 -12.91 -10.42 2.29
C ASN A 257 -12.72 -9.53 1.05
N PRO A 258 -12.06 -10.02 -0.01
CA PRO A 258 -11.75 -9.21 -1.19
C PRO A 258 -12.97 -8.59 -1.88
N LEU A 259 -14.14 -9.24 -1.88
CA LEU A 259 -15.35 -8.73 -2.54
C LEU A 259 -15.97 -7.56 -1.75
N GLU A 260 -15.95 -7.62 -0.41
CA GLU A 260 -16.36 -6.48 0.44
C GLU A 260 -15.48 -5.25 0.25
N CYS A 261 -14.19 -5.48 -0.09
CA CYS A 261 -13.18 -4.42 -0.29
C CYS A 261 -13.13 -3.85 -1.72
N GLY A 262 -14.01 -4.31 -2.63
CA GLY A 262 -14.02 -3.84 -4.02
C GLY A 262 -12.85 -4.35 -4.87
N PHE A 263 -12.29 -5.51 -4.50
CA PHE A 263 -11.21 -6.17 -5.25
C PHE A 263 -11.71 -7.13 -6.34
N ASP A 264 -12.97 -7.02 -6.77
CA ASP A 264 -13.62 -7.91 -7.73
C ASP A 264 -12.75 -8.20 -8.96
N LYS A 265 -12.08 -7.19 -9.52
CA LYS A 265 -11.20 -7.32 -10.69
C LYS A 265 -9.95 -8.18 -10.45
N TYR A 266 -9.62 -8.47 -9.19
CA TYR A 266 -8.49 -9.30 -8.80
C TYR A 266 -8.92 -10.67 -8.30
N VAL A 267 -10.22 -10.94 -8.21
CA VAL A 267 -10.79 -12.21 -7.74
C VAL A 267 -11.24 -13.04 -8.92
N ASN A 268 -10.48 -14.07 -9.26
CA ASN A 268 -10.71 -14.91 -10.43
C ASN A 268 -11.40 -16.22 -10.07
N LEU A 269 -12.73 -16.19 -9.84
CA LEU A 269 -13.53 -17.36 -9.44
C LEU A 269 -13.86 -18.29 -10.61
N ASP A 270 -13.89 -17.77 -11.82
CA ASP A 270 -14.36 -18.46 -13.02
C ASP A 270 -13.18 -19.10 -13.84
N THR A 271 -12.00 -19.23 -13.21
CA THR A 271 -10.81 -19.86 -13.80
C THR A 271 -10.51 -21.20 -13.14
N ASP A 272 -9.67 -22.03 -13.79
CA ASP A 272 -9.27 -23.35 -13.27
C ASP A 272 -8.21 -23.28 -12.17
N VAL A 273 -7.68 -22.08 -11.87
CA VAL A 273 -6.67 -21.92 -10.80
C VAL A 273 -7.30 -22.14 -9.43
N GLU A 274 -6.59 -22.89 -8.59
CA GLU A 274 -6.98 -23.11 -7.20
C GLU A 274 -6.24 -22.19 -6.26
N PHE A 275 -6.98 -21.62 -5.31
CA PHE A 275 -6.43 -20.77 -4.25
C PHE A 275 -7.25 -20.91 -2.95
N LEU A 276 -6.65 -20.51 -1.84
CA LEU A 276 -7.30 -20.57 -0.53
C LEU A 276 -8.52 -19.63 -0.49
N GLY A 277 -9.63 -20.15 0.03
CA GLY A 277 -10.88 -19.39 0.15
C GLY A 277 -11.72 -19.29 -1.13
N LYS A 278 -11.34 -19.95 -2.23
CA LYS A 278 -12.09 -19.89 -3.50
C LYS A 278 -13.56 -20.27 -3.36
N ASP A 279 -13.84 -21.38 -2.67
CA ASP A 279 -15.22 -21.85 -2.50
C ASP A 279 -16.03 -20.93 -1.59
N GLU A 280 -15.41 -20.36 -0.55
CA GLU A 280 -16.06 -19.38 0.31
C GLU A 280 -16.35 -18.08 -0.46
N LEU A 281 -15.44 -17.60 -1.31
CA LEU A 281 -15.69 -16.43 -2.17
C LEU A 281 -16.79 -16.69 -3.19
N LYS A 282 -16.92 -17.92 -3.72
CA LYS A 282 -18.06 -18.30 -4.57
C LYS A 282 -19.40 -18.21 -3.81
N LYS A 283 -19.43 -18.66 -2.55
CA LYS A 283 -20.62 -18.52 -1.70
C LYS A 283 -20.94 -17.03 -1.45
N VAL A 284 -19.95 -16.24 -1.04
CA VAL A 284 -20.12 -14.79 -0.85
C VAL A 284 -20.66 -14.11 -2.11
N LYS A 285 -20.13 -14.48 -3.31
CA LYS A 285 -20.62 -13.97 -4.59
C LYS A 285 -22.06 -14.36 -4.88
N ALA A 286 -22.46 -15.58 -4.53
CA ALA A 286 -23.82 -16.08 -4.75
C ALA A 286 -24.84 -15.47 -3.77
N ASP A 287 -24.48 -15.34 -2.49
CA ASP A 287 -25.35 -14.82 -1.44
C ASP A 287 -25.41 -13.29 -1.40
N GLY A 288 -24.49 -12.61 -2.09
CA GLY A 288 -24.27 -11.18 -2.00
C GLY A 288 -23.41 -10.78 -0.78
N ILE A 289 -22.65 -9.72 -0.94
CA ILE A 289 -21.82 -9.16 0.15
C ILE A 289 -22.73 -8.54 1.24
N LYS A 290 -22.32 -8.68 2.50
CA LYS A 290 -23.03 -8.13 3.66
C LYS A 290 -22.46 -6.80 4.12
N ARG A 291 -21.25 -6.48 3.69
CA ARG A 291 -20.57 -5.21 3.92
C ARG A 291 -19.91 -4.75 2.64
N LYS A 292 -19.73 -3.46 2.48
CA LYS A 292 -19.08 -2.86 1.30
C LYS A 292 -18.20 -1.69 1.71
N LEU A 293 -16.98 -1.66 1.20
CA LEU A 293 -16.11 -0.50 1.36
C LEU A 293 -16.60 0.63 0.45
N MET A 294 -16.85 1.79 1.03
CA MET A 294 -17.38 2.96 0.36
C MET A 294 -16.64 4.23 0.78
N GLY A 295 -16.72 5.25 -0.05
CA GLY A 295 -16.31 6.60 0.29
C GLY A 295 -17.37 7.31 1.14
N VAL A 296 -16.94 8.25 1.96
CA VAL A 296 -17.81 9.16 2.68
C VAL A 296 -17.28 10.59 2.60
N LYS A 297 -18.17 11.54 2.38
CA LYS A 297 -17.91 12.99 2.45
C LYS A 297 -18.66 13.54 3.66
N ILE A 298 -17.93 14.20 4.60
CA ILE A 298 -18.45 14.62 5.90
C ILE A 298 -18.31 16.14 6.00
N ASP A 299 -19.36 16.81 6.46
CA ASP A 299 -19.40 18.27 6.66
C ASP A 299 -18.63 18.68 7.90
N ALA A 300 -17.32 18.51 7.83
CA ALA A 300 -16.35 18.83 8.87
C ALA A 300 -15.05 19.36 8.23
N ASN A 301 -14.31 20.15 9.00
CA ASN A 301 -13.04 20.74 8.57
C ASN A 301 -11.80 20.08 9.17
N GLN A 302 -11.98 19.11 10.05
CA GLN A 302 -10.91 18.32 10.66
C GLN A 302 -11.42 16.97 11.17
N ILE A 303 -10.56 15.98 11.18
CA ILE A 303 -10.78 14.67 11.79
C ILE A 303 -9.45 14.03 12.17
N ALA A 304 -9.44 13.20 13.20
CA ALA A 304 -8.38 12.25 13.48
C ALA A 304 -9.01 10.87 13.69
N VAL A 305 -8.63 9.91 12.88
CA VAL A 305 -9.15 8.54 12.94
C VAL A 305 -8.04 7.64 13.47
N ASN A 306 -8.04 7.40 14.77
CA ASN A 306 -7.08 6.51 15.45
C ASN A 306 -7.67 5.11 15.73
N SER A 307 -8.96 4.97 15.52
CA SER A 307 -9.75 3.74 15.56
C SER A 307 -11.03 3.96 14.75
N SER A 308 -11.70 2.89 14.35
CA SER A 308 -12.98 2.99 13.64
C SER A 308 -13.99 3.85 14.39
N ILE A 309 -14.73 4.67 13.65
CA ILE A 309 -15.78 5.54 14.20
C ILE A 309 -17.11 5.10 13.63
N ASN A 310 -18.06 4.72 14.50
CA ASN A 310 -19.39 4.30 14.09
C ASN A 310 -20.14 5.40 13.36
N MET A 311 -20.85 5.03 12.29
CA MET A 311 -21.71 5.89 11.51
C MET A 311 -23.15 5.43 11.57
N TYR A 312 -24.07 6.36 11.60
CA TYR A 312 -25.50 6.13 11.78
C TYR A 312 -26.32 6.78 10.69
N ASP A 313 -27.53 6.29 10.45
CA ASP A 313 -28.54 7.03 9.69
C ASP A 313 -29.22 8.09 10.58
N LYS A 314 -30.14 8.89 10.00
CA LYS A 314 -30.89 9.92 10.73
C LYS A 314 -31.82 9.35 11.81
N THR A 315 -32.14 8.06 11.77
CA THR A 315 -32.98 7.35 12.74
C THR A 315 -32.14 6.63 13.80
N LYS A 316 -30.81 6.86 13.81
CA LYS A 316 -29.84 6.27 14.73
C LYS A 316 -29.60 4.77 14.57
N ASN A 317 -29.89 4.19 13.40
CA ASN A 317 -29.45 2.85 13.08
C ASN A 317 -27.96 2.87 12.71
N LEU A 318 -27.19 1.90 13.20
CA LEU A 318 -25.79 1.72 12.83
C LEU A 318 -25.70 1.25 11.37
N ILE A 319 -25.10 2.05 10.51
CA ILE A 319 -24.95 1.75 9.08
C ILE A 319 -23.56 1.26 8.71
N GLY A 320 -22.58 1.44 9.57
CA GLY A 320 -21.18 1.04 9.32
C GLY A 320 -20.20 1.81 10.17
N GLU A 321 -18.94 1.78 9.75
CA GLU A 321 -17.84 2.42 10.46
C GLU A 321 -16.88 3.15 9.49
N LEU A 322 -16.46 4.34 9.87
CA LEU A 322 -15.36 5.06 9.22
C LEU A 322 -14.03 4.46 9.69
N ARG A 323 -13.21 4.01 8.76
CA ARG A 323 -11.91 3.38 9.03
C ARG A 323 -10.73 4.31 8.82
N SER A 324 -10.81 5.21 7.85
CA SER A 324 -9.81 6.27 7.60
C SER A 324 -10.51 7.54 7.18
N GLY A 325 -9.92 8.68 7.51
CA GLY A 325 -10.48 9.97 7.12
C GLY A 325 -9.48 11.10 7.28
N THR A 326 -9.63 12.12 6.47
CA THR A 326 -8.82 13.35 6.51
C THR A 326 -9.59 14.51 5.91
N TYR A 327 -9.26 15.74 6.33
CA TYR A 327 -9.70 16.92 5.58
C TYR A 327 -8.97 16.95 4.23
N ASN A 328 -9.73 17.19 3.16
CA ASN A 328 -9.17 17.33 1.81
C ASN A 328 -9.38 18.76 1.29
N PRO A 329 -8.30 19.50 0.98
CA PRO A 329 -8.39 20.89 0.56
C PRO A 329 -9.08 21.06 -0.80
N SER A 330 -9.00 20.08 -1.71
CA SER A 330 -9.64 20.11 -3.01
C SER A 330 -11.17 19.96 -2.89
N PHE A 331 -11.65 19.14 -1.97
CA PHE A 331 -13.07 18.96 -1.68
C PHE A 331 -13.61 19.94 -0.63
N LYS A 332 -12.73 20.63 0.11
CA LYS A 332 -13.05 21.56 1.22
C LYS A 332 -13.93 20.92 2.30
N GLN A 333 -13.74 19.62 2.54
CA GLN A 333 -14.46 18.83 3.54
C GLN A 333 -13.63 17.60 3.94
N VAL A 334 -14.08 16.92 4.96
CA VAL A 334 -13.51 15.63 5.32
C VAL A 334 -13.97 14.58 4.31
N ILE A 335 -13.02 13.80 3.80
CA ILE A 335 -13.28 12.58 3.04
C ILE A 335 -12.75 11.37 3.80
N GLY A 336 -13.37 10.22 3.63
CA GLY A 336 -12.95 9.01 4.33
C GLY A 336 -13.38 7.72 3.64
N ILE A 337 -12.73 6.64 4.06
CA ILE A 337 -13.02 5.27 3.63
C ILE A 337 -13.74 4.57 4.76
N ALA A 338 -14.88 3.96 4.45
CA ALA A 338 -15.78 3.38 5.43
C ALA A 338 -16.26 1.99 5.01
N MET A 339 -16.40 1.07 5.95
CA MET A 339 -17.05 -0.21 5.75
C MET A 339 -18.53 -0.08 6.11
N ILE A 340 -19.40 -0.29 5.14
CA ILE A 340 -20.85 -0.05 5.23
C ILE A 340 -21.59 -1.37 5.24
N ASN A 341 -22.62 -1.48 6.09
CA ASN A 341 -23.47 -2.66 6.22
C ASN A 341 -24.62 -2.66 5.21
N GLU A 342 -25.06 -3.84 4.77
CA GLU A 342 -26.34 -4.02 4.09
C GLU A 342 -27.50 -3.53 4.98
N PRO A 343 -28.53 -2.81 4.45
CA PRO A 343 -28.79 -2.52 3.05
C PRO A 343 -28.32 -1.11 2.59
N TYR A 344 -27.37 -0.49 3.29
CA TYR A 344 -27.04 0.94 3.13
C TYR A 344 -26.04 1.26 2.00
N PHE A 345 -25.86 0.38 1.01
CA PHE A 345 -24.88 0.55 -0.09
C PHE A 345 -25.28 1.59 -1.13
N ASN A 346 -25.89 2.69 -0.72
CA ASN A 346 -26.34 3.75 -1.62
C ASN A 346 -25.40 4.95 -1.58
N SER A 347 -24.82 5.33 -2.72
CA SER A 347 -23.90 6.47 -2.86
C SER A 347 -24.50 7.83 -2.49
N SER A 348 -25.77 7.92 -2.16
CA SER A 348 -26.41 9.15 -1.67
C SER A 348 -26.94 9.00 -0.24
N GLN A 349 -26.67 7.88 0.43
CA GLN A 349 -27.08 7.64 1.81
C GLN A 349 -26.55 8.73 2.72
N GLU A 350 -27.42 9.45 3.40
CA GLU A 350 -27.04 10.41 4.41
C GLU A 350 -26.59 9.69 5.69
N ILE A 351 -25.56 10.24 6.31
CA ILE A 351 -24.97 9.69 7.54
C ILE A 351 -24.88 10.73 8.64
N VAL A 352 -24.83 10.27 9.86
CA VAL A 352 -24.45 11.04 11.05
C VAL A 352 -23.27 10.33 11.70
N ILE A 353 -22.23 11.09 12.05
CA ILE A 353 -21.01 10.61 12.69
C ILE A 353 -20.60 11.57 13.81
N ASN A 354 -20.20 11.03 14.95
CA ASN A 354 -19.68 11.85 16.05
C ASN A 354 -18.17 12.06 15.91
N ILE A 355 -17.76 13.31 15.71
CA ILE A 355 -16.35 13.70 15.65
C ILE A 355 -16.05 14.58 16.86
N ASN A 356 -15.21 14.08 17.78
CA ASN A 356 -14.78 14.82 18.97
C ASN A 356 -15.95 15.38 19.83
N GLY A 357 -17.04 14.57 19.95
CA GLY A 357 -18.21 14.96 20.74
C GLY A 357 -19.25 15.81 20.00
N LYS A 358 -19.02 16.12 18.73
CA LYS A 358 -19.96 16.87 17.87
C LYS A 358 -20.51 15.95 16.77
N ASP A 359 -21.83 15.91 16.64
CA ASP A 359 -22.48 15.22 15.52
C ASP A 359 -22.30 16.04 14.23
N CYS A 360 -21.73 15.37 13.22
CA CYS A 360 -21.53 15.89 11.89
C CYS A 360 -22.38 15.08 10.91
N THR A 361 -22.88 15.74 9.85
CA THR A 361 -23.59 15.09 8.77
C THR A 361 -22.64 14.80 7.60
N GLY A 362 -23.05 13.89 6.72
CA GLY A 362 -22.31 13.60 5.50
C GLY A 362 -23.11 12.70 4.58
N LYS A 363 -22.46 12.26 3.51
CA LYS A 363 -23.05 11.35 2.50
C LYS A 363 -22.04 10.29 2.08
N LEU A 364 -22.53 9.08 1.86
CA LEU A 364 -21.75 8.04 1.21
C LEU A 364 -21.55 8.39 -0.27
N CYS A 365 -20.47 7.89 -0.85
CA CYS A 365 -20.16 7.97 -2.26
C CYS A 365 -19.40 6.74 -2.72
N ASP A 366 -19.31 6.54 -4.03
CA ASP A 366 -18.46 5.49 -4.58
C ASP A 366 -16.97 5.88 -4.47
N LEU A 367 -16.10 4.88 -4.53
CA LEU A 367 -14.65 5.01 -4.62
C LEU A 367 -14.21 4.75 -6.07
N PRO A 368 -13.15 5.40 -6.58
CA PRO A 368 -12.38 6.48 -5.94
C PRO A 368 -13.13 7.83 -5.90
N PHE A 369 -12.59 8.79 -5.10
CA PHE A 369 -13.15 10.17 -5.07
C PHE A 369 -12.85 10.98 -6.32
N ILE A 370 -11.79 10.62 -7.08
CA ILE A 370 -11.31 11.26 -8.33
C ILE A 370 -11.07 10.24 -9.44
#